data_717d9dc223cc6a96e1d4a4147edb65eb
#
_entry.id   717d9dc223cc6a96e1d4a4147edb65eb
#
_cell.length_a   1.000
_cell.length_b   1.000
_cell.length_c   1.000
_cell.angle_alpha   90.00
_cell.angle_beta   90.00
_cell.angle_gamma   90.00
#
_symmetry.space_group_name_H-M   'P 1'
#
loop_
_entity.id
_entity.type
_entity.pdbx_description
1 polymer ?
#
loop_
_entity_poly.entity_id
_entity_poly.type
_entity_poly.pdbx_seq_one_letter_code
_entity_poly.pdbx_strand_id
1 'polypeptide(L)'
;MRGLRIVVPAGDAAVAGVALGSAWALKAFYSAATFDQLRWILTPTVWLIGTFMGVPFDLEPHRGYLSRDHLFLVAPACAGVNFLVGAFASLCLGLAGECATARTRMALVLSSAVAAYAATVLANAVRIGVAVRLHEAGASFGPLTPSRLHCAEGVAIYFLFLLALFAAAVRVAGGRRALA
;
A
#
# COMPACT_ATOMS: atom_id res chain seq x y z
N MET A 1 6.07 -33.35 27.10
CA MET A 1 5.61 -32.31 26.16
C MET A 1 6.41 -32.43 24.87
N ARG A 2 5.81 -32.92 23.77
CA ARG A 2 6.46 -32.93 22.45
C ARG A 2 6.45 -31.50 21.90
N GLY A 3 7.60 -30.85 21.84
CA GLY A 3 7.72 -29.52 21.25
C GLY A 3 7.29 -29.58 19.78
N LEU A 4 6.30 -28.76 19.41
CA LEU A 4 5.85 -28.56 18.05
C LEU A 4 7.02 -27.95 17.25
N ARG A 5 7.76 -28.75 16.48
CA ARG A 5 8.76 -28.24 15.53
C ARG A 5 8.03 -27.78 14.26
N ILE A 6 7.85 -26.47 14.13
CA ILE A 6 7.38 -25.88 12.89
C ILE A 6 8.54 -25.97 11.88
N VAL A 7 8.45 -26.89 10.92
CA VAL A 7 9.39 -27.00 9.81
C VAL A 7 8.87 -26.14 8.67
N VAL A 8 9.51 -24.99 8.44
CA VAL A 8 9.20 -24.13 7.29
C VAL A 8 9.94 -24.70 6.09
N PRO A 9 9.27 -25.01 4.96
CA PRO A 9 9.93 -25.44 3.75
C PRO A 9 10.96 -24.41 3.28
N ALA A 10 12.12 -24.87 2.79
CA ALA A 10 13.21 -23.98 2.37
C ALA A 10 12.78 -22.94 1.31
N GLY A 11 11.86 -23.34 0.41
CA GLY A 11 11.32 -22.42 -0.60
C GLY A 11 10.45 -21.31 -0.01
N ASP A 12 9.71 -21.60 1.03
CA ASP A 12 8.85 -20.62 1.71
C ASP A 12 9.72 -19.67 2.56
N ALA A 13 10.78 -20.19 3.17
CA ALA A 13 11.80 -19.39 3.84
C ALA A 13 12.51 -18.43 2.87
N ALA A 14 12.79 -18.86 1.63
CA ALA A 14 13.34 -17.99 0.61
C ALA A 14 12.39 -16.85 0.20
N VAL A 15 11.10 -17.15 -0.01
CA VAL A 15 10.07 -16.12 -0.28
C VAL A 15 9.97 -15.14 0.89
N ALA A 16 9.97 -15.64 2.12
CA ALA A 16 9.94 -14.80 3.31
C ALA A 16 11.20 -13.90 3.40
N GLY A 17 12.37 -14.45 3.13
CA GLY A 17 13.62 -13.69 3.10
C GLY A 17 13.60 -12.55 2.06
N VAL A 18 13.11 -12.83 0.85
CA VAL A 18 12.95 -11.81 -0.20
C VAL A 18 11.91 -10.77 0.24
N ALA A 19 10.76 -11.18 0.76
CA ALA A 19 9.70 -10.26 1.18
C ALA A 19 10.18 -9.32 2.30
N LEU A 20 10.79 -9.86 3.35
CA LEU A 20 11.28 -9.09 4.49
C LEU A 20 12.48 -8.22 4.13
N GLY A 21 13.42 -8.75 3.34
CA GLY A 21 14.58 -7.99 2.85
C GLY A 21 14.17 -6.81 1.97
N SER A 22 13.23 -7.03 1.03
CA SER A 22 12.67 -5.95 0.20
C SER A 22 11.89 -4.93 1.03
N ALA A 23 11.12 -5.39 2.00
CA ALA A 23 10.36 -4.54 2.92
C ALA A 23 11.31 -3.62 3.73
N TRP A 24 12.39 -4.20 4.27
CA TRP A 24 13.41 -3.45 4.99
C TRP A 24 14.12 -2.45 4.09
N ALA A 25 14.58 -2.87 2.91
CA ALA A 25 15.28 -2.01 1.97
C ALA A 25 14.40 -0.83 1.50
N LEU A 26 13.12 -1.10 1.18
CA LEU A 26 12.18 -0.05 0.80
C LEU A 26 11.90 0.91 1.96
N LYS A 27 11.79 0.40 3.19
CA LYS A 27 11.60 1.23 4.39
C LYS A 27 12.84 2.09 4.67
N ALA A 28 14.04 1.53 4.55
CA ALA A 28 15.30 2.26 4.71
C ALA A 28 15.43 3.36 3.63
N PHE A 29 15.14 3.05 2.37
CA PHE A 29 15.10 4.03 1.29
C PHE A 29 14.11 5.16 1.60
N TYR A 30 12.88 4.82 1.96
CA TYR A 30 11.82 5.80 2.23
C TYR A 30 12.16 6.75 3.39
N SER A 31 12.88 6.27 4.41
CA SER A 31 13.23 7.09 5.58
C SER A 31 14.13 8.30 5.24
N ALA A 32 14.85 8.23 4.12
CA ALA A 32 15.75 9.29 3.63
C ALA A 32 15.32 9.84 2.25
N ALA A 33 14.24 9.33 1.67
CA ALA A 33 13.83 9.67 0.32
C ALA A 33 13.29 11.10 0.21
N THR A 34 13.74 11.81 -0.81
CA THR A 34 13.22 13.12 -1.18
C THR A 34 11.91 12.99 -1.97
N PHE A 35 11.22 14.13 -2.17
CA PHE A 35 10.03 14.16 -3.02
C PHE A 35 10.30 13.62 -4.42
N ASP A 36 11.40 14.05 -5.06
CA ASP A 36 11.73 13.65 -6.42
C ASP A 36 11.94 12.14 -6.55
N GLN A 37 12.50 11.51 -5.53
CA GLN A 37 12.68 10.06 -5.47
C GLN A 37 11.38 9.28 -5.23
N LEU A 38 10.32 9.94 -4.72
CA LEU A 38 9.02 9.33 -4.47
C LEU A 38 7.96 9.65 -5.55
N ARG A 39 8.34 10.38 -6.60
CA ARG A 39 7.41 10.74 -7.70
C ARG A 39 6.77 9.53 -8.36
N TRP A 40 7.46 8.40 -8.41
CA TRP A 40 6.95 7.15 -9.00
C TRP A 40 5.65 6.64 -8.34
N ILE A 41 5.41 6.99 -7.09
CA ILE A 41 4.19 6.61 -6.35
C ILE A 41 3.25 7.82 -6.13
N LEU A 42 3.80 9.01 -5.94
CA LEU A 42 3.00 10.22 -5.70
C LEU A 42 2.32 10.72 -6.98
N THR A 43 3.01 10.70 -8.12
CA THR A 43 2.43 11.16 -9.40
C THR A 43 1.17 10.40 -9.80
N PRO A 44 1.16 9.05 -9.87
CA PRO A 44 -0.06 8.33 -10.20
C PRO A 44 -1.17 8.50 -9.14
N THR A 45 -0.81 8.65 -7.87
CA THR A 45 -1.79 8.95 -6.81
C THR A 45 -2.50 10.26 -7.07
N VAL A 46 -1.75 11.33 -7.31
CA VAL A 46 -2.30 12.68 -7.59
C VAL A 46 -3.10 12.70 -8.88
N TRP A 47 -2.63 11.99 -9.92
CA TRP A 47 -3.37 11.85 -11.16
C TRP A 47 -4.75 11.20 -10.96
N LEU A 48 -4.83 10.14 -10.15
CA LEU A 48 -6.11 9.51 -9.80
C LEU A 48 -7.03 10.48 -9.06
N ILE A 49 -6.52 11.22 -8.08
CA ILE A 49 -7.32 12.21 -7.34
C ILE A 49 -7.87 13.26 -8.31
N GLY A 50 -7.01 13.82 -9.17
CA GLY A 50 -7.41 14.80 -10.18
C GLY A 50 -8.48 14.29 -11.12
N THR A 51 -8.34 13.03 -11.58
CA THR A 51 -9.25 12.42 -12.55
C THR A 51 -10.61 12.08 -11.93
N PHE A 52 -10.64 11.49 -10.72
CA PHE A 52 -11.88 10.98 -10.14
C PHE A 52 -12.59 11.98 -9.22
N MET A 53 -11.86 12.89 -8.61
CA MET A 53 -12.42 13.85 -7.64
C MET A 53 -12.46 15.28 -8.16
N GLY A 54 -11.91 15.54 -9.33
CA GLY A 54 -11.90 16.87 -9.93
C GLY A 54 -11.01 17.87 -9.19
N VAL A 55 -10.07 17.41 -8.34
CA VAL A 55 -9.15 18.27 -7.59
C VAL A 55 -7.83 18.35 -8.37
N PRO A 56 -7.55 19.46 -9.07
CA PRO A 56 -6.30 19.62 -9.81
C PRO A 56 -5.15 19.96 -8.85
N PHE A 57 -3.99 19.37 -9.15
CA PHE A 57 -2.76 19.58 -8.40
C PHE A 57 -1.65 20.07 -9.34
N ASP A 58 -0.93 21.06 -8.91
CA ASP A 58 0.24 21.59 -9.62
C ASP A 58 1.53 21.12 -8.91
N LEU A 59 2.58 20.86 -9.69
CA LEU A 59 3.87 20.44 -9.17
C LEU A 59 4.59 21.60 -8.50
N GLU A 60 4.89 21.47 -7.20
CA GLU A 60 5.87 22.31 -6.52
C GLU A 60 7.23 21.60 -6.48
N PRO A 61 8.25 22.12 -7.17
CA PRO A 61 9.57 21.48 -7.20
C PRO A 61 10.14 21.24 -5.81
N HIS A 62 10.64 20.00 -5.58
CA HIS A 62 11.25 19.52 -4.33
C HIS A 62 10.33 19.45 -3.12
N ARG A 63 9.07 19.90 -3.19
CA ARG A 63 8.11 19.92 -2.06
C ARG A 63 6.99 18.90 -2.19
N GLY A 64 6.36 18.83 -3.36
CA GLY A 64 5.20 17.96 -3.54
C GLY A 64 4.29 18.38 -4.67
N TYR A 65 3.03 17.99 -4.55
CA TYR A 65 1.93 18.43 -5.40
C TYR A 65 0.97 19.28 -4.58
N LEU A 66 0.80 20.54 -4.95
CA LEU A 66 -0.08 21.48 -4.28
C LEU A 66 -1.41 21.55 -5.02
N SER A 67 -2.54 21.45 -4.30
CA SER A 67 -3.86 21.69 -4.89
C SER A 67 -3.98 23.16 -5.34
N ARG A 68 -4.73 23.42 -6.41
CA ARG A 68 -4.86 24.80 -6.95
C ARG A 68 -5.49 25.79 -6.01
N ASP A 69 -6.31 25.32 -5.07
CA ASP A 69 -6.84 26.13 -3.98
C ASP A 69 -5.82 26.40 -2.86
N HIS A 70 -4.60 25.85 -2.96
CA HIS A 70 -3.50 25.96 -2.00
C HIS A 70 -3.81 25.39 -0.59
N LEU A 71 -4.86 24.58 -0.45
CA LEU A 71 -5.26 24.01 0.84
C LEU A 71 -4.56 22.70 1.17
N PHE A 72 -4.13 21.93 0.14
CA PHE A 72 -3.56 20.61 0.31
C PHE A 72 -2.21 20.46 -0.39
N LEU A 73 -1.22 19.99 0.37
CA LEU A 73 0.08 19.59 -0.16
C LEU A 73 0.26 18.08 -0.03
N VAL A 74 0.37 17.39 -1.17
CA VAL A 74 0.72 15.97 -1.21
C VAL A 74 2.24 15.85 -1.18
N ALA A 75 2.79 15.76 0.03
CA ALA A 75 4.21 15.70 0.34
C ALA A 75 4.74 14.24 0.41
N PRO A 76 6.05 14.01 0.57
CA PRO A 76 6.66 12.68 0.74
C PRO A 76 5.97 11.81 1.79
N ALA A 77 5.53 12.38 2.90
CA ALA A 77 4.79 11.68 3.95
C ALA A 77 3.47 11.04 3.47
N CYS A 78 2.94 11.54 2.33
CA CYS A 78 1.72 11.01 1.72
C CYS A 78 1.96 9.84 0.75
N ALA A 79 3.18 9.32 0.61
CA ALA A 79 3.51 8.30 -0.38
C ALA A 79 2.90 6.90 -0.09
N GLY A 80 2.42 6.64 1.14
CA GLY A 80 1.79 5.36 1.48
C GLY A 80 2.74 4.16 1.50
N VAL A 81 4.05 4.36 1.57
CA VAL A 81 5.07 3.28 1.50
C VAL A 81 4.91 2.25 2.61
N ASN A 82 4.43 2.65 3.79
CA ASN A 82 4.16 1.70 4.88
C ASN A 82 3.06 0.70 4.49
N PHE A 83 2.03 1.16 3.77
CA PHE A 83 0.99 0.28 3.25
C PHE A 83 1.54 -0.62 2.15
N LEU A 84 2.35 -0.09 1.22
CA LEU A 84 3.02 -0.87 0.17
C LEU A 84 3.82 -2.04 0.75
N VAL A 85 4.65 -1.75 1.75
CA VAL A 85 5.46 -2.76 2.46
C VAL A 85 4.57 -3.82 3.11
N GLY A 86 3.54 -3.40 3.83
CA GLY A 86 2.60 -4.31 4.50
C GLY A 86 1.81 -5.18 3.51
N ALA A 87 1.31 -4.59 2.44
CA ALA A 87 0.56 -5.30 1.40
C ALA A 87 1.44 -6.33 0.67
N PHE A 88 2.64 -5.94 0.26
CA PHE A 88 3.60 -6.83 -0.39
C PHE A 88 3.99 -8.01 0.51
N ALA A 89 4.39 -7.74 1.75
CA ALA A 89 4.76 -8.77 2.70
C ALA A 89 3.60 -9.72 2.99
N SER A 90 2.39 -9.20 3.20
CA SER A 90 1.18 -10.02 3.47
C SER A 90 0.85 -10.96 2.31
N LEU A 91 0.95 -10.49 1.06
CA LEU A 91 0.73 -11.33 -0.11
C LEU A 91 1.80 -12.41 -0.27
N CYS A 92 3.07 -12.05 -0.14
CA CYS A 92 4.18 -13.01 -0.26
C CYS A 92 4.10 -14.08 0.83
N LEU A 93 3.96 -13.67 2.10
CA LEU A 93 3.95 -14.60 3.23
C LEU A 93 2.66 -15.43 3.29
N GLY A 94 1.52 -14.81 3.00
CA GLY A 94 0.22 -15.49 3.04
C GLY A 94 0.03 -16.52 1.93
N LEU A 95 0.71 -16.37 0.80
CA LEU A 95 0.55 -17.25 -0.36
C LEU A 95 1.80 -18.11 -0.67
N ALA A 96 2.87 -18.01 0.11
CA ALA A 96 4.11 -18.76 -0.14
C ALA A 96 3.88 -20.27 -0.20
N GLY A 97 3.10 -20.83 0.72
CA GLY A 97 2.75 -22.25 0.78
C GLY A 97 1.94 -22.78 -0.41
N GLU A 98 1.41 -21.87 -1.25
CA GLU A 98 0.71 -22.23 -2.50
C GLU A 98 1.66 -22.55 -3.65
N CYS A 99 2.98 -22.31 -3.49
CA CYS A 99 3.96 -22.33 -4.55
C CYS A 99 4.89 -23.55 -4.45
N ALA A 100 4.68 -24.55 -5.32
CA ALA A 100 5.49 -25.77 -5.32
C ALA A 100 6.88 -25.60 -5.98
N THR A 101 7.00 -24.71 -6.97
CA THR A 101 8.23 -24.57 -7.80
C THR A 101 8.88 -23.19 -7.65
N ALA A 102 10.15 -23.07 -7.98
CA ALA A 102 10.87 -21.79 -8.00
C ALA A 102 10.21 -20.79 -8.97
N ARG A 103 9.69 -21.26 -10.11
CA ARG A 103 9.00 -20.42 -11.09
C ARG A 103 7.71 -19.83 -10.50
N THR A 104 6.92 -20.64 -9.80
CA THR A 104 5.66 -20.15 -9.16
C THR A 104 5.95 -19.22 -8.01
N ARG A 105 7.03 -19.42 -7.25
CA ARG A 105 7.48 -18.49 -6.20
C ARG A 105 7.93 -17.14 -6.77
N MET A 106 8.70 -17.16 -7.87
CA MET A 106 9.08 -15.93 -8.56
C MET A 106 7.85 -15.18 -9.08
N ALA A 107 6.93 -15.88 -9.71
CA ALA A 107 5.67 -15.28 -10.18
C ALA A 107 4.86 -14.69 -9.04
N LEU A 108 4.81 -15.36 -7.87
CA LEU A 108 4.17 -14.83 -6.66
C LEU A 108 4.81 -13.50 -6.23
N VAL A 109 6.13 -13.45 -6.09
CA VAL A 109 6.84 -12.23 -5.66
C VAL A 109 6.57 -11.08 -6.62
N LEU A 110 6.69 -11.30 -7.93
CA LEU A 110 6.48 -10.27 -8.94
C LEU A 110 5.01 -9.80 -8.98
N SER A 111 4.06 -10.73 -8.99
CA SER A 111 2.64 -10.37 -8.98
C SER A 111 2.22 -9.67 -7.69
N SER A 112 2.78 -10.08 -6.54
CA SER A 112 2.55 -9.41 -5.26
C SER A 112 3.10 -7.98 -5.26
N ALA A 113 4.27 -7.74 -5.87
CA ALA A 113 4.83 -6.39 -5.99
C ALA A 113 3.93 -5.48 -6.82
N VAL A 114 3.45 -5.96 -7.99
CA VAL A 114 2.54 -5.20 -8.85
C VAL A 114 1.21 -4.95 -8.16
N ALA A 115 0.61 -5.97 -7.53
CA ALA A 115 -0.66 -5.85 -6.84
C ALA A 115 -0.57 -4.91 -5.64
N ALA A 116 0.48 -5.01 -4.83
CA ALA A 116 0.72 -4.13 -3.69
C ALA A 116 0.93 -2.68 -4.15
N TYR A 117 1.66 -2.45 -5.22
CA TYR A 117 1.85 -1.11 -5.81
C TYR A 117 0.52 -0.51 -6.26
N ALA A 118 -0.25 -1.23 -7.08
CA ALA A 118 -1.54 -0.76 -7.56
C ALA A 118 -2.52 -0.47 -6.41
N ALA A 119 -2.59 -1.38 -5.44
CA ALA A 119 -3.41 -1.20 -4.24
C ALA A 119 -2.97 0.01 -3.42
N THR A 120 -1.66 0.28 -3.33
CA THR A 120 -1.12 1.44 -2.61
C THR A 120 -1.53 2.74 -3.27
N VAL A 121 -1.37 2.84 -4.60
CA VAL A 121 -1.77 4.04 -5.35
C VAL A 121 -3.26 4.31 -5.20
N LEU A 122 -4.11 3.27 -5.32
CA LEU A 122 -5.56 3.38 -5.16
C LEU A 122 -5.96 3.76 -3.73
N ALA A 123 -5.46 3.02 -2.74
CA ALA A 123 -5.77 3.27 -1.33
C ALA A 123 -5.35 4.67 -0.90
N ASN A 124 -4.19 5.12 -1.38
CA ASN A 124 -3.66 6.43 -1.06
C ASN A 124 -4.46 7.55 -1.75
N ALA A 125 -4.89 7.34 -3.01
CA ALA A 125 -5.77 8.28 -3.70
C ALA A 125 -7.11 8.43 -2.99
N VAL A 126 -7.73 7.30 -2.58
CA VAL A 126 -8.99 7.32 -1.80
C VAL A 126 -8.78 8.03 -0.46
N ARG A 127 -7.71 7.72 0.27
CA ARG A 127 -7.40 8.34 1.56
C ARG A 127 -7.26 9.86 1.45
N ILE A 128 -6.44 10.33 0.51
CA ILE A 128 -6.24 11.77 0.31
C ILE A 128 -7.54 12.43 -0.15
N GLY A 129 -8.27 11.80 -1.06
CA GLY A 129 -9.53 12.31 -1.55
C GLY A 129 -10.60 12.44 -0.46
N VAL A 130 -10.71 11.43 0.42
CA VAL A 130 -11.63 11.51 1.59
C VAL A 130 -11.19 12.62 2.52
N ALA A 131 -9.89 12.77 2.81
CA ALA A 131 -9.37 13.84 3.64
C ALA A 131 -9.72 15.24 3.08
N VAL A 132 -9.57 15.43 1.77
CA VAL A 132 -9.97 16.67 1.08
C VAL A 132 -11.46 16.95 1.29
N ARG A 133 -12.32 15.96 1.02
CA ARG A 133 -13.78 16.13 1.17
C ARG A 133 -14.22 16.39 2.61
N LEU A 134 -13.61 15.72 3.58
CA LEU A 134 -13.90 15.97 5.00
C LEU A 134 -13.50 17.39 5.42
N HIS A 135 -12.40 17.89 4.89
CA HIS A 135 -11.96 19.26 5.14
C HIS A 135 -12.91 20.29 4.52
N GLU A 136 -13.26 20.13 3.23
CA GLU A 136 -14.21 21.00 2.53
C GLU A 136 -15.58 21.05 3.24
N ALA A 137 -16.03 19.90 3.75
CA ALA A 137 -17.28 19.79 4.50
C ALA A 137 -17.24 20.41 5.91
N GLY A 138 -16.07 20.87 6.38
CA GLY A 138 -15.88 21.33 7.76
C GLY A 138 -16.20 20.23 8.79
N ALA A 139 -16.02 18.96 8.41
CA ALA A 139 -16.46 17.84 9.23
C ALA A 139 -15.73 17.80 10.59
N SER A 140 -16.51 17.85 11.64
CA SER A 140 -16.05 17.67 13.02
C SER A 140 -16.80 16.50 13.66
N PHE A 141 -16.07 15.57 14.29
CA PHE A 141 -16.67 14.40 14.92
C PHE A 141 -16.40 14.45 16.43
N GLY A 142 -17.25 15.20 17.16
CA GLY A 142 -17.22 15.28 18.60
C GLY A 142 -15.82 15.67 19.14
N PRO A 143 -15.22 14.89 20.06
CA PRO A 143 -13.95 15.22 20.69
C PRO A 143 -12.71 14.95 19.81
N LEU A 144 -12.89 14.49 18.56
CA LEU A 144 -11.77 14.19 17.67
C LEU A 144 -11.22 15.46 17.05
N THR A 145 -9.94 15.74 17.31
CA THR A 145 -9.23 16.81 16.61
C THR A 145 -9.09 16.45 15.11
N PRO A 146 -8.99 17.45 14.21
CA PRO A 146 -8.79 17.20 12.77
C PRO A 146 -7.62 16.25 12.47
N SER A 147 -6.52 16.34 13.21
CA SER A 147 -5.37 15.45 13.07
C SER A 147 -5.68 14.00 13.46
N ARG A 148 -6.45 13.78 14.54
CA ARG A 148 -6.86 12.43 14.96
C ARG A 148 -7.88 11.83 13.99
N LEU A 149 -8.77 12.64 13.45
CA LEU A 149 -9.73 12.22 12.43
C LEU A 149 -9.00 11.76 11.17
N HIS A 150 -8.05 12.56 10.67
CA HIS A 150 -7.22 12.23 9.52
C HIS A 150 -6.40 10.94 9.73
N CYS A 151 -5.88 10.72 10.93
CA CYS A 151 -5.17 9.49 11.26
C CYS A 151 -6.11 8.27 11.27
N ALA A 152 -7.27 8.38 11.92
CA ALA A 152 -8.24 7.29 12.03
C ALA A 152 -8.81 6.88 10.66
N GLU A 153 -9.17 7.86 9.84
CA GLU A 153 -9.61 7.67 8.46
C GLU A 153 -8.55 6.92 7.64
N GLY A 154 -7.30 7.38 7.71
CA GLY A 154 -6.20 6.76 6.99
C GLY A 154 -5.96 5.30 7.40
N VAL A 155 -6.03 4.99 8.69
CA VAL A 155 -5.93 3.61 9.20
C VAL A 155 -7.09 2.75 8.70
N ALA A 156 -8.32 3.25 8.77
CA ALA A 156 -9.51 2.52 8.32
C ALA A 156 -9.44 2.19 6.81
N ILE A 157 -9.09 3.17 5.98
CA ILE A 157 -8.98 2.98 4.52
C ILE A 157 -7.88 1.96 4.19
N TYR A 158 -6.69 2.11 4.76
CA TYR A 158 -5.60 1.17 4.50
C TYR A 158 -5.93 -0.25 4.98
N PHE A 159 -6.59 -0.39 6.12
CA PHE A 159 -7.01 -1.68 6.62
C PHE A 159 -8.03 -2.36 5.70
N LEU A 160 -9.05 -1.63 5.25
CA LEU A 160 -10.04 -2.14 4.31
C LEU A 160 -9.42 -2.56 2.97
N PHE A 161 -8.52 -1.74 2.42
CA PHE A 161 -7.81 -2.08 1.20
C PHE A 161 -6.92 -3.31 1.37
N LEU A 162 -6.24 -3.47 2.49
CA LEU A 162 -5.41 -4.64 2.78
C LEU A 162 -6.27 -5.92 2.86
N LEU A 163 -7.40 -5.86 3.55
CA LEU A 163 -8.35 -6.98 3.64
C LEU A 163 -8.91 -7.35 2.26
N ALA A 164 -9.34 -6.36 1.48
CA ALA A 164 -9.88 -6.58 0.14
C ALA A 164 -8.83 -7.19 -0.79
N LEU A 165 -7.60 -6.66 -0.77
CA LEU A 165 -6.48 -7.16 -1.56
C LEU A 165 -6.15 -8.62 -1.22
N PHE A 166 -6.03 -8.93 0.07
CA PHE A 166 -5.72 -10.27 0.52
C PHE A 166 -6.86 -11.26 0.20
N ALA A 167 -8.11 -10.88 0.44
CA ALA A 167 -9.26 -11.70 0.10
C ALA A 167 -9.36 -11.98 -1.42
N ALA A 168 -9.09 -10.99 -2.25
CA ALA A 168 -9.03 -11.16 -3.70
C ALA A 168 -7.91 -12.13 -4.11
N ALA A 169 -6.71 -11.98 -3.55
CA ALA A 169 -5.57 -12.84 -3.83
C ALA A 169 -5.83 -14.31 -3.44
N VAL A 170 -6.41 -14.55 -2.26
CA VAL A 170 -6.78 -15.91 -1.80
C VAL A 170 -7.84 -16.54 -2.71
N ARG A 171 -8.85 -15.77 -3.15
CA ARG A 171 -9.86 -16.28 -4.09
C ARG A 171 -9.25 -16.69 -5.43
N VAL A 172 -8.34 -15.87 -5.96
CA VAL A 172 -7.64 -16.19 -7.21
C VAL A 172 -6.76 -17.43 -7.06
N ALA A 173 -6.05 -17.58 -5.96
CA ALA A 173 -5.25 -18.75 -5.67
C ALA A 173 -6.11 -20.02 -5.51
N GLY A 174 -7.21 -19.94 -4.77
CA GLY A 174 -8.17 -21.04 -4.59
C GLY A 174 -8.85 -21.46 -5.89
N GLY A 175 -9.25 -20.51 -6.74
CA GLY A 175 -9.85 -20.81 -8.05
C GLY A 175 -8.90 -21.55 -8.99
N ARG A 176 -7.61 -21.25 -8.95
CA ARG A 176 -6.59 -21.99 -9.73
C ARG A 176 -6.43 -23.45 -9.32
N ARG A 177 -6.59 -23.76 -8.02
CA ARG A 177 -6.56 -25.15 -7.52
C ARG A 177 -7.78 -25.96 -7.98
N ALA A 178 -8.94 -25.33 -8.13
CA ALA A 178 -10.17 -26.02 -8.56
C ALA A 178 -10.14 -26.36 -10.08
N LEU A 179 -9.24 -25.77 -10.85
CA LEU A 179 -9.08 -25.97 -12.30
C LEU A 179 -7.86 -26.84 -12.66
N ALA A 180 -7.03 -27.22 -11.70
CA ALA A 180 -5.84 -28.07 -11.88
C ALA A 180 -6.12 -29.49 -11.38
#